data_dcbe56c5487d2923fad0c8229a6bd6ed
#
_entry.id   dcbe56c5487d2923fad0c8229a6bd6ed
#
_cell.length_a   1.000
_cell.length_b   1.000
_cell.length_c   1.000
_cell.angle_alpha   90.00
_cell.angle_beta   90.00
_cell.angle_gamma   90.00
#
_symmetry.space_group_name_H-M   'P 1'
#
loop_
_entity.id
_entity.type
_entity.pdbx_description
1 polymer ?
#
loop_
_entity_poly.entity_id
_entity_poly.type
_entity_poly.pdbx_seq_one_letter_code
_entity_poly.pdbx_strand_id
1 'polypeptide(L)'
;YHKAWKSLRSQKTSFEVNYAKPKNITFVGVSKNVAQAKYAAQLANELAADHPDQKTAVVLGNESLLTPTISAIGESNEGWNVTMGYPLHNTTAVDFFEHLFQLHLNSKGGFVLYKDLKSLLSTPWCFSLLKFYNADFESQLNDIESKNLYRIQQNMLWPPMDSNAISKCFFGPVDDLGDFIERLIVICDHFIKFLSQKEARSALLSLSYYKNIKVLLNRLLDMQKAHSAIENLPLLLLVFRTLIKAEKIDFIGEPLDGIQIMGLLETRLLDFENVVITNLNEGILPGGKKNNSFLPFDLKKKFNLPTFIENDAIYTYHFYRLIQRAKRVFLLYNTESDGLNSGEMSRFLYQLK
;
A
#
# COMPACT_ATOMS: atom_id res chain seq x y z
N TYR A 1 -15.03 -3.58 34.62
CA TYR A 1 -15.03 -5.02 34.43
C TYR A 1 -15.23 -5.77 35.74
N HIS A 2 -14.37 -5.58 36.76
CA HIS A 2 -14.48 -6.29 38.05
C HIS A 2 -15.80 -6.06 38.79
N LYS A 3 -16.47 -4.92 38.62
CA LYS A 3 -17.81 -4.69 39.22
C LYS A 3 -18.92 -5.42 38.50
N ALA A 4 -18.81 -5.59 37.17
CA ALA A 4 -19.82 -6.23 36.35
C ALA A 4 -19.65 -7.77 36.31
N TRP A 5 -18.44 -8.28 36.35
CA TRP A 5 -18.13 -9.70 36.19
C TRP A 5 -17.59 -10.30 37.50
N LYS A 6 -18.51 -10.87 38.25
CA LYS A 6 -18.21 -11.43 39.59
C LYS A 6 -17.20 -12.58 39.56
N SER A 7 -17.15 -13.35 38.48
CA SER A 7 -16.22 -14.46 38.27
C SER A 7 -14.75 -14.03 38.20
N LEU A 8 -14.47 -12.77 37.84
CA LEU A 8 -13.10 -12.23 37.79
C LEU A 8 -12.60 -11.68 39.12
N ARG A 9 -13.46 -11.60 40.15
CA ARG A 9 -13.08 -11.02 41.46
C ARG A 9 -12.16 -11.92 42.30
N SER A 10 -12.16 -13.22 42.07
CA SER A 10 -11.40 -14.19 42.85
C SER A 10 -9.96 -14.37 42.36
N GLN A 11 -9.63 -13.89 41.15
CA GLN A 11 -8.27 -13.95 40.63
C GLN A 11 -7.47 -12.74 41.14
N LYS A 12 -6.58 -12.95 42.10
CA LYS A 12 -5.49 -12.03 42.42
C LYS A 12 -4.50 -12.05 41.25
N THR A 13 -4.86 -11.42 40.13
CA THR A 13 -3.92 -11.15 39.07
C THR A 13 -2.99 -10.05 39.54
N SER A 14 -1.76 -10.40 39.90
CA SER A 14 -0.69 -9.42 40.04
C SER A 14 -0.41 -8.84 38.66
N PHE A 15 -0.94 -7.64 38.40
CA PHE A 15 -0.57 -6.91 37.18
C PHE A 15 0.88 -6.45 37.35
N GLU A 16 1.79 -7.02 36.56
CA GLU A 16 3.15 -6.50 36.50
C GLU A 16 3.10 -5.05 35.98
N VAL A 17 3.60 -4.12 36.78
CA VAL A 17 3.71 -2.70 36.41
C VAL A 17 4.94 -2.53 35.50
N ASN A 18 4.84 -2.96 34.26
CA ASN A 18 5.93 -2.88 33.28
C ASN A 18 6.28 -1.43 32.88
N TYR A 19 5.40 -0.47 33.16
CA TYR A 19 5.64 0.97 32.89
C TYR A 19 6.85 1.51 33.67
N ALA A 20 7.07 1.04 34.87
CA ALA A 20 8.18 1.48 35.75
C ALA A 20 9.54 0.83 35.41
N LYS A 21 9.55 -0.16 34.51
CA LYS A 21 10.83 -0.76 34.07
C LYS A 21 11.61 0.24 33.20
N PRO A 22 12.94 0.33 33.35
CA PRO A 22 13.76 1.24 32.55
C PRO A 22 13.61 0.92 31.05
N LYS A 23 13.49 1.97 30.24
CA LYS A 23 13.32 1.90 28.79
C LYS A 23 14.26 2.89 28.12
N ASN A 24 14.82 2.50 27.00
CA ASN A 24 15.55 3.42 26.12
C ASN A 24 14.55 4.03 25.13
N ILE A 25 14.17 5.28 25.35
CA ILE A 25 13.27 6.01 24.43
C ILE A 25 14.09 7.07 23.72
N THR A 26 14.14 7.00 22.38
CA THR A 26 14.86 7.93 21.53
C THR A 26 13.88 8.70 20.65
N PHE A 27 13.95 10.02 20.67
CA PHE A 27 13.16 10.91 19.82
C PHE A 27 14.01 11.33 18.64
N VAL A 28 13.53 11.11 17.41
CA VAL A 28 14.28 11.39 16.19
C VAL A 28 13.46 12.28 15.26
N GLY A 29 13.94 13.49 15.03
CA GLY A 29 13.40 14.37 13.99
C GLY A 29 14.05 14.04 12.65
N VAL A 30 13.23 13.70 11.64
CA VAL A 30 13.71 13.36 10.30
C VAL A 30 12.98 14.23 9.28
N SER A 31 13.72 14.83 8.35
CA SER A 31 13.11 15.59 7.26
C SER A 31 12.45 14.65 6.25
N LYS A 32 11.18 14.93 5.90
CA LYS A 32 10.36 14.21 4.92
C LYS A 32 10.02 12.75 5.28
N ASN A 33 8.86 12.34 4.80
CA ASN A 33 8.28 11.03 5.07
C ASN A 33 9.12 9.87 4.52
N VAL A 34 9.66 9.98 3.31
CA VAL A 34 10.48 8.92 2.70
C VAL A 34 11.79 8.70 3.47
N ALA A 35 12.42 9.78 3.98
CA ALA A 35 13.60 9.65 4.82
C ALA A 35 13.29 8.95 6.15
N GLN A 36 12.11 9.23 6.76
CA GLN A 36 11.67 8.48 7.94
C GLN A 36 11.52 6.99 7.65
N ALA A 37 10.91 6.63 6.51
CA ALA A 37 10.72 5.23 6.12
C ALA A 37 12.08 4.52 5.97
N LYS A 38 13.05 5.17 5.30
CA LYS A 38 14.41 4.64 5.13
C LYS A 38 15.14 4.48 6.46
N TYR A 39 15.06 5.49 7.30
CA TYR A 39 15.71 5.46 8.61
C TYR A 39 15.08 4.42 9.54
N ALA A 40 13.74 4.30 9.54
CA ALA A 40 13.04 3.27 10.29
C ALA A 40 13.41 1.85 9.83
N ALA A 41 13.57 1.65 8.52
CA ALA A 41 14.03 0.39 7.94
C ALA A 41 15.47 0.05 8.35
N GLN A 42 16.37 1.04 8.30
CA GLN A 42 17.74 0.86 8.75
C GLN A 42 17.82 0.47 10.22
N LEU A 43 17.13 1.22 11.11
CA LEU A 43 17.06 0.91 12.54
C LEU A 43 16.50 -0.50 12.80
N ALA A 44 15.45 -0.89 12.06
CA ALA A 44 14.85 -2.19 12.23
C ALA A 44 15.82 -3.32 11.85
N ASN A 45 16.58 -3.16 10.75
CA ASN A 45 17.59 -4.13 10.34
C ASN A 45 18.76 -4.20 11.36
N GLU A 46 19.24 -3.07 11.87
CA GLU A 46 20.27 -3.00 12.91
C GLU A 46 19.80 -3.69 14.21
N LEU A 47 18.57 -3.39 14.66
CA LEU A 47 17.99 -3.98 15.86
C LEU A 47 17.76 -5.50 15.72
N ALA A 48 17.35 -5.96 14.54
CA ALA A 48 17.16 -7.37 14.27
C ALA A 48 18.49 -8.12 14.24
N ALA A 49 19.54 -7.54 13.62
CA ALA A 49 20.87 -8.11 13.57
C ALA A 49 21.56 -8.16 14.95
N ASP A 50 21.46 -7.06 15.73
CA ASP A 50 22.08 -6.97 17.06
C ASP A 50 21.36 -7.82 18.11
N HIS A 51 20.07 -8.09 17.91
CA HIS A 51 19.20 -8.76 18.87
C HIS A 51 18.26 -9.76 18.19
N PRO A 52 18.76 -10.84 17.58
CA PRO A 52 17.96 -11.79 16.80
C PRO A 52 16.88 -12.51 17.62
N ASP A 53 17.08 -12.68 18.92
CA ASP A 53 16.10 -13.30 19.83
C ASP A 53 14.97 -12.34 20.26
N GLN A 54 15.01 -11.06 19.84
CA GLN A 54 14.04 -10.04 20.24
C GLN A 54 13.15 -9.64 19.08
N LYS A 55 11.85 -9.55 19.35
CA LYS A 55 10.87 -9.15 18.36
C LYS A 55 10.97 -7.65 18.06
N THR A 56 11.10 -7.33 16.77
CA THR A 56 11.20 -5.95 16.28
C THR A 56 9.95 -5.58 15.49
N ALA A 57 9.34 -4.43 15.83
CA ALA A 57 8.21 -3.87 15.09
C ALA A 57 8.53 -2.49 14.51
N VAL A 58 8.15 -2.28 13.26
CA VAL A 58 8.07 -0.98 12.59
C VAL A 58 6.61 -0.59 12.48
N VAL A 59 6.21 0.42 13.25
CA VAL A 59 4.82 0.90 13.28
C VAL A 59 4.70 2.14 12.43
N LEU A 60 3.89 2.06 11.39
CA LEU A 60 3.67 3.14 10.45
C LEU A 60 2.47 4.00 10.90
N GLY A 61 2.72 5.26 11.23
CA GLY A 61 1.64 6.23 11.52
C GLY A 61 0.85 6.64 10.28
N ASN A 62 1.43 6.42 9.09
CA ASN A 62 0.79 6.64 7.80
C ASN A 62 1.02 5.44 6.88
N GLU A 63 -0.06 4.82 6.40
CA GLU A 63 -0.05 3.64 5.53
C GLU A 63 0.74 3.88 4.22
N SER A 64 0.83 5.12 3.74
CA SER A 64 1.59 5.47 2.52
C SER A 64 3.08 5.20 2.63
N LEU A 65 3.63 5.07 3.85
CA LEU A 65 5.04 4.76 4.07
C LEU A 65 5.38 3.27 3.90
N LEU A 66 4.39 2.40 3.69
CA LEU A 66 4.64 0.97 3.59
C LEU A 66 5.60 0.63 2.44
N THR A 67 5.31 1.11 1.23
CA THR A 67 6.16 0.84 0.04
C THR A 67 7.60 1.32 0.21
N PRO A 68 7.87 2.58 0.60
CA PRO A 68 9.25 3.02 0.83
C PRO A 68 9.93 2.29 1.99
N THR A 69 9.19 1.87 3.03
CA THR A 69 9.77 1.09 4.14
C THR A 69 10.18 -0.31 3.67
N ILE A 70 9.31 -1.04 2.96
CA ILE A 70 9.63 -2.35 2.40
C ILE A 70 10.82 -2.28 1.45
N SER A 71 10.84 -1.27 0.55
CA SER A 71 11.95 -1.08 -0.38
C SER A 71 13.27 -0.80 0.32
N ALA A 72 13.24 -0.14 1.48
CA ALA A 72 14.43 0.19 2.25
C ALA A 72 14.91 -0.96 3.15
N ILE A 73 14.01 -1.79 3.68
CA ILE A 73 14.38 -3.02 4.41
C ILE A 73 15.07 -4.00 3.46
N GLY A 74 14.62 -4.05 2.20
CA GLY A 74 15.22 -4.93 1.18
C GLY A 74 15.01 -6.42 1.49
N GLU A 75 15.95 -7.23 1.04
CA GLU A 75 16.03 -8.66 1.37
C GLU A 75 16.84 -8.82 2.65
N SER A 76 16.21 -8.56 3.80
CA SER A 76 16.81 -8.82 5.10
C SER A 76 16.97 -10.32 5.33
N ASN A 77 18.11 -10.74 5.90
CA ASN A 77 18.40 -12.16 6.21
C ASN A 77 17.37 -12.76 7.18
N GLU A 78 16.74 -11.93 8.04
CA GLU A 78 15.74 -12.36 9.01
C GLU A 78 14.30 -12.31 8.48
N GLY A 79 14.11 -11.83 7.26
CA GLY A 79 12.81 -11.63 6.68
C GLY A 79 12.02 -10.47 7.31
N TRP A 80 10.86 -10.21 6.74
CA TRP A 80 9.89 -9.24 7.27
C TRP A 80 8.47 -9.70 6.95
N ASN A 81 7.52 -9.25 7.76
CA ASN A 81 6.11 -9.51 7.59
C ASN A 81 5.31 -8.20 7.65
N VAL A 82 4.23 -8.12 6.88
CA VAL A 82 3.31 -6.97 6.86
C VAL A 82 1.94 -7.44 7.29
N THR A 83 1.41 -6.82 8.35
CA THR A 83 0.09 -7.15 8.90
C THR A 83 -0.95 -6.05 8.72
N MET A 84 -0.57 -4.93 8.09
CA MET A 84 -1.50 -3.82 7.81
C MET A 84 -2.12 -3.96 6.42
N GLY A 85 -3.40 -3.59 6.28
CA GLY A 85 -4.03 -3.46 4.97
C GLY A 85 -3.42 -2.28 4.19
N TYR A 86 -2.96 -2.55 2.98
CA TYR A 86 -2.40 -1.50 2.11
C TYR A 86 -3.43 -1.05 1.08
N PRO A 87 -3.68 0.26 0.92
CA PRO A 87 -4.62 0.75 -0.07
C PRO A 87 -4.21 0.35 -1.48
N LEU A 88 -5.12 -0.35 -2.19
CA LEU A 88 -4.84 -0.86 -3.53
C LEU A 88 -4.45 0.24 -4.52
N HIS A 89 -5.04 1.45 -4.38
CA HIS A 89 -4.77 2.59 -5.24
C HIS A 89 -3.34 3.15 -5.17
N ASN A 90 -2.56 2.78 -4.15
CA ASN A 90 -1.15 3.19 -4.01
C ASN A 90 -0.17 2.16 -4.58
N THR A 91 -0.66 1.16 -5.30
CA THR A 91 0.19 0.10 -5.85
C THR A 91 0.61 0.38 -7.28
N THR A 92 1.80 -0.06 -7.63
CA THR A 92 2.35 0.06 -9.00
C THR A 92 1.54 -0.72 -10.05
N ALA A 93 0.77 -1.72 -9.63
CA ALA A 93 -0.14 -2.43 -10.52
C ALA A 93 -1.31 -1.55 -10.96
N VAL A 94 -1.80 -0.65 -10.09
CA VAL A 94 -2.82 0.34 -10.47
C VAL A 94 -2.24 1.36 -11.44
N ASP A 95 -1.02 1.85 -11.21
CA ASP A 95 -0.34 2.75 -12.15
C ASP A 95 -0.23 2.11 -13.54
N PHE A 96 0.06 0.81 -13.62
CA PHE A 96 0.07 0.08 -14.88
C PHE A 96 -1.29 0.15 -15.61
N PHE A 97 -2.40 -0.13 -14.92
CA PHE A 97 -3.72 -0.05 -15.54
C PHE A 97 -4.10 1.38 -15.91
N GLU A 98 -3.77 2.36 -15.10
CA GLU A 98 -3.99 3.78 -15.44
C GLU A 98 -3.25 4.18 -16.72
N HIS A 99 -1.99 3.79 -16.86
CA HIS A 99 -1.23 4.04 -18.08
C HIS A 99 -1.79 3.28 -19.29
N LEU A 100 -2.29 2.06 -19.09
CA LEU A 100 -2.94 1.30 -20.15
C LEU A 100 -4.25 1.96 -20.61
N PHE A 101 -5.09 2.41 -19.68
CA PHE A 101 -6.28 3.20 -20.00
C PHE A 101 -5.93 4.48 -20.76
N GLN A 102 -4.89 5.20 -20.30
CA GLN A 102 -4.45 6.44 -20.94
C GLN A 102 -3.95 6.21 -22.37
N LEU A 103 -3.21 5.11 -22.61
CA LEU A 103 -2.77 4.71 -23.93
C LEU A 103 -3.96 4.53 -24.89
N HIS A 104 -5.03 3.85 -24.44
CA HIS A 104 -6.24 3.65 -25.25
C HIS A 104 -7.05 4.91 -25.43
N LEU A 105 -7.18 5.76 -24.39
CA LEU A 105 -7.88 7.04 -24.48
C LEU A 105 -7.24 8.01 -25.48
N ASN A 106 -5.91 7.98 -25.59
CA ASN A 106 -5.14 8.81 -26.51
C ASN A 106 -4.94 8.17 -27.89
N SER A 107 -5.28 6.89 -28.04
CA SER A 107 -5.18 6.17 -29.32
C SER A 107 -6.22 6.68 -30.31
N LYS A 108 -5.78 7.05 -31.53
CA LYS A 108 -6.65 7.50 -32.60
C LYS A 108 -6.22 6.89 -33.95
N GLY A 109 -7.17 6.32 -34.68
CA GLY A 109 -6.93 5.82 -36.03
C GLY A 109 -5.88 4.69 -36.10
N GLY A 110 -5.80 3.83 -35.06
CA GLY A 110 -4.83 2.73 -35.02
C GLY A 110 -3.40 3.16 -34.64
N PHE A 111 -3.22 4.38 -34.11
CA PHE A 111 -1.94 4.89 -33.63
C PHE A 111 -1.96 5.08 -32.12
N VAL A 112 -0.90 4.70 -31.46
CA VAL A 112 -0.60 5.03 -30.06
C VAL A 112 0.50 6.09 -29.99
N LEU A 113 0.48 6.91 -28.93
CA LEU A 113 1.52 7.90 -28.70
C LEU A 113 2.73 7.26 -28.00
N TYR A 114 3.94 7.56 -28.49
CA TYR A 114 5.17 7.04 -27.90
C TYR A 114 5.29 7.38 -26.38
N LYS A 115 4.87 8.57 -25.97
CA LYS A 115 4.90 8.97 -24.55
C LYS A 115 4.06 8.05 -23.66
N ASP A 116 2.88 7.64 -24.13
CA ASP A 116 1.97 6.80 -23.36
C ASP A 116 2.50 5.35 -23.31
N LEU A 117 3.06 4.87 -24.42
CA LEU A 117 3.77 3.59 -24.46
C LEU A 117 4.96 3.59 -23.46
N LYS A 118 5.77 4.64 -23.47
CA LYS A 118 6.92 4.76 -22.56
C LYS A 118 6.49 4.79 -21.10
N SER A 119 5.42 5.52 -20.77
CA SER A 119 4.84 5.54 -19.43
C SER A 119 4.36 4.15 -19.00
N LEU A 120 3.68 3.42 -19.87
CA LEU A 120 3.25 2.04 -19.61
C LEU A 120 4.44 1.11 -19.36
N LEU A 121 5.47 1.16 -20.22
CA LEU A 121 6.66 0.32 -20.12
C LEU A 121 7.53 0.63 -18.90
N SER A 122 7.45 1.84 -18.36
CA SER A 122 8.18 2.24 -17.15
C SER A 122 7.58 1.64 -15.87
N THR A 123 6.37 1.08 -15.94
CA THR A 123 5.77 0.41 -14.79
C THR A 123 6.50 -0.92 -14.49
N PRO A 124 6.67 -1.28 -13.21
CA PRO A 124 7.35 -2.49 -12.81
C PRO A 124 6.77 -3.74 -13.50
N TRP A 125 7.65 -4.60 -13.96
CA TRP A 125 7.35 -5.88 -14.60
C TRP A 125 6.72 -5.81 -16.00
N CYS A 126 6.19 -4.65 -16.46
CA CYS A 126 5.54 -4.55 -17.77
C CYS A 126 6.50 -4.87 -18.92
N PHE A 127 7.65 -4.20 -18.97
CA PHE A 127 8.67 -4.47 -20.00
C PHE A 127 9.16 -5.92 -19.95
N SER A 128 9.43 -6.44 -18.75
CA SER A 128 9.87 -7.83 -18.56
C SER A 128 8.83 -8.85 -19.00
N LEU A 129 7.54 -8.58 -18.75
CA LEU A 129 6.44 -9.41 -19.22
C LEU A 129 6.36 -9.44 -20.74
N LEU A 130 6.40 -8.29 -21.40
CA LEU A 130 6.33 -8.20 -22.85
C LEU A 130 7.54 -8.88 -23.51
N LYS A 131 8.74 -8.69 -22.97
CA LYS A 131 9.96 -9.39 -23.42
C LYS A 131 9.89 -10.91 -23.23
N PHE A 132 9.24 -11.37 -22.14
CA PHE A 132 9.04 -12.80 -21.90
C PHE A 132 8.17 -13.47 -22.98
N TYR A 133 7.16 -12.77 -23.51
CA TYR A 133 6.29 -13.28 -24.56
C TYR A 133 6.79 -12.98 -25.98
N ASN A 134 7.60 -11.94 -26.17
CA ASN A 134 8.21 -11.58 -27.44
C ASN A 134 9.67 -11.19 -27.24
N ALA A 135 10.59 -12.08 -27.60
CA ALA A 135 12.04 -11.85 -27.47
C ALA A 135 12.53 -10.63 -28.26
N ASP A 136 11.87 -10.32 -29.39
CA ASP A 136 12.26 -9.22 -30.28
C ASP A 136 11.67 -7.87 -29.87
N PHE A 137 10.86 -7.81 -28.80
CA PHE A 137 10.20 -6.58 -28.36
C PHE A 137 11.17 -5.44 -28.07
N GLU A 138 12.32 -5.75 -27.47
CA GLU A 138 13.37 -4.76 -27.19
C GLU A 138 13.99 -4.16 -28.46
N SER A 139 14.22 -5.01 -29.46
CA SER A 139 14.72 -4.58 -30.78
C SER A 139 13.69 -3.69 -31.50
N GLN A 140 12.41 -4.07 -31.46
CA GLN A 140 11.34 -3.26 -32.03
C GLN A 140 11.23 -1.88 -31.34
N LEU A 141 11.38 -1.83 -30.01
CA LEU A 141 11.36 -0.57 -29.29
C LEU A 141 12.53 0.32 -29.65
N ASN A 142 13.74 -0.25 -29.78
CA ASN A 142 14.95 0.48 -30.21
C ASN A 142 14.79 1.03 -31.64
N ASP A 143 14.15 0.29 -32.53
CA ASP A 143 13.83 0.76 -33.89
C ASP A 143 12.88 1.95 -33.88
N ILE A 144 11.86 1.92 -33.02
CA ILE A 144 10.91 3.02 -32.85
C ILE A 144 11.64 4.26 -32.33
N GLU A 145 12.51 4.10 -31.33
CA GLU A 145 13.30 5.18 -30.74
C GLU A 145 14.30 5.78 -31.74
N SER A 146 15.01 4.93 -32.48
CA SER A 146 15.99 5.37 -33.51
C SER A 146 15.35 6.19 -34.62
N LYS A 147 14.10 5.90 -34.97
CA LYS A 147 13.31 6.61 -35.99
C LYS A 147 12.57 7.82 -35.42
N ASN A 148 12.68 8.11 -34.11
CA ASN A 148 12.00 9.21 -33.42
C ASN A 148 10.47 9.26 -33.70
N LEU A 149 9.82 8.09 -33.71
CA LEU A 149 8.40 8.00 -34.02
C LEU A 149 7.55 8.50 -32.84
N TYR A 150 6.88 9.64 -33.02
CA TYR A 150 5.96 10.20 -32.03
C TYR A 150 4.61 9.44 -31.99
N ARG A 151 4.16 8.98 -33.19
CA ARG A 151 2.98 8.14 -33.38
C ARG A 151 3.39 6.80 -33.92
N ILE A 152 2.99 5.73 -33.25
CA ILE A 152 3.36 4.37 -33.56
C ILE A 152 2.11 3.64 -34.00
N GLN A 153 2.17 3.00 -35.16
CA GLN A 153 1.08 2.11 -35.58
C GLN A 153 1.02 0.91 -34.64
N GLN A 154 -0.17 0.55 -34.21
CA GLN A 154 -0.37 -0.58 -33.26
C GLN A 154 0.20 -1.89 -33.79
N ASN A 155 0.15 -2.12 -35.11
CA ASN A 155 0.72 -3.30 -35.76
C ASN A 155 2.26 -3.35 -35.75
N MET A 156 2.94 -2.23 -35.52
CA MET A 156 4.41 -2.20 -35.36
C MET A 156 4.86 -2.65 -33.97
N LEU A 157 4.00 -2.49 -32.97
CA LEU A 157 4.31 -2.92 -31.61
C LEU A 157 4.19 -4.43 -31.45
N TRP A 158 3.42 -5.07 -32.35
CA TRP A 158 3.22 -6.49 -32.34
C TRP A 158 2.87 -7.01 -33.74
N PRO A 159 3.69 -7.87 -34.34
CA PRO A 159 3.40 -8.40 -35.68
C PRO A 159 2.11 -9.22 -35.69
N PRO A 160 1.28 -9.09 -36.74
CA PRO A 160 -0.01 -9.80 -36.84
C PRO A 160 0.11 -11.33 -36.94
N MET A 161 1.31 -11.86 -37.19
CA MET A 161 1.56 -13.29 -37.34
C MET A 161 1.67 -14.06 -36.03
N ASP A 162 1.94 -13.38 -34.90
CA ASP A 162 1.94 -14.05 -33.61
C ASP A 162 0.52 -14.07 -33.07
N SER A 163 -0.10 -15.22 -33.11
CA SER A 163 -1.39 -15.54 -32.48
C SER A 163 -1.36 -15.41 -30.95
N ASN A 164 -0.37 -14.71 -30.41
CA ASN A 164 -0.25 -14.47 -28.99
C ASN A 164 -1.33 -13.50 -28.53
N ALA A 165 -2.30 -14.01 -27.79
CA ALA A 165 -3.43 -13.28 -27.25
C ALA A 165 -3.03 -12.00 -26.45
N ILE A 166 -1.79 -11.95 -25.94
CA ILE A 166 -1.30 -10.85 -25.13
C ILE A 166 -1.18 -9.52 -25.89
N SER A 167 -0.72 -9.55 -27.15
CA SER A 167 -0.57 -8.33 -27.97
C SER A 167 -1.90 -7.63 -28.20
N LYS A 168 -2.92 -8.43 -28.51
CA LYS A 168 -4.29 -7.93 -28.68
C LYS A 168 -4.84 -7.34 -27.37
N CYS A 169 -4.49 -7.95 -26.24
CA CYS A 169 -4.91 -7.44 -24.93
C CYS A 169 -4.33 -6.06 -24.62
N PHE A 170 -3.06 -5.82 -24.95
CA PHE A 170 -2.38 -4.55 -24.68
C PHE A 170 -2.70 -3.46 -25.71
N PHE A 171 -2.71 -3.80 -27.00
CA PHE A 171 -2.69 -2.81 -28.08
C PHE A 171 -3.88 -2.91 -29.05
N GLY A 172 -4.77 -3.89 -28.89
CA GLY A 172 -5.95 -4.06 -29.72
C GLY A 172 -6.94 -2.88 -29.61
N PRO A 173 -7.74 -2.59 -30.64
CA PRO A 173 -8.75 -1.53 -30.59
C PRO A 173 -9.78 -1.82 -29.48
N VAL A 174 -10.40 -0.76 -28.96
CA VAL A 174 -11.48 -0.86 -27.96
C VAL A 174 -12.79 -0.59 -28.66
N ASP A 175 -13.42 -1.65 -29.18
CA ASP A 175 -14.69 -1.58 -29.88
C ASP A 175 -15.88 -1.85 -28.93
N ASP A 176 -15.67 -2.74 -27.97
CA ASP A 176 -16.63 -3.08 -26.91
C ASP A 176 -15.96 -2.99 -25.53
N LEU A 177 -16.69 -2.44 -24.55
CA LEU A 177 -16.15 -2.26 -23.21
C LEU A 177 -16.12 -3.57 -22.40
N GLY A 178 -17.05 -4.48 -22.64
CA GLY A 178 -17.05 -5.80 -22.04
C GLY A 178 -15.82 -6.59 -22.46
N ASP A 179 -15.54 -6.64 -23.75
CA ASP A 179 -14.34 -7.23 -24.32
C ASP A 179 -13.06 -6.59 -23.78
N PHE A 180 -13.08 -5.26 -23.59
CA PHE A 180 -11.94 -4.56 -23.03
C PHE A 180 -11.68 -4.98 -21.57
N ILE A 181 -12.72 -5.07 -20.75
CA ILE A 181 -12.59 -5.56 -19.36
C ILE A 181 -12.09 -7.02 -19.35
N GLU A 182 -12.58 -7.88 -20.23
CA GLU A 182 -12.08 -9.26 -20.36
C GLU A 182 -10.58 -9.29 -20.70
N ARG A 183 -10.13 -8.41 -21.59
CA ARG A 183 -8.69 -8.27 -21.91
C ARG A 183 -7.87 -7.82 -20.70
N LEU A 184 -8.38 -6.89 -19.88
CA LEU A 184 -7.71 -6.49 -18.63
C LEU A 184 -7.57 -7.66 -17.66
N ILE A 185 -8.58 -8.53 -17.58
CA ILE A 185 -8.55 -9.76 -16.76
C ILE A 185 -7.47 -10.73 -17.30
N VAL A 186 -7.40 -10.93 -18.62
CA VAL A 186 -6.37 -11.76 -19.26
C VAL A 186 -4.97 -11.22 -19.00
N ILE A 187 -4.79 -9.89 -19.02
CA ILE A 187 -3.52 -9.26 -18.66
C ILE A 187 -3.14 -9.58 -17.19
N CYS A 188 -4.10 -9.53 -16.26
CA CYS A 188 -3.85 -9.97 -14.88
C CYS A 188 -3.36 -11.42 -14.84
N ASP A 189 -3.96 -12.34 -15.62
CA ASP A 189 -3.56 -13.74 -15.65
C ASP A 189 -2.13 -13.91 -16.18
N HIS A 190 -1.74 -13.15 -17.20
CA HIS A 190 -0.38 -13.15 -17.69
C HIS A 190 0.63 -12.66 -16.64
N PHE A 191 0.33 -11.57 -15.92
CA PHE A 191 1.17 -11.11 -14.81
C PHE A 191 1.24 -12.13 -13.69
N ILE A 192 0.12 -12.71 -13.29
CA ILE A 192 0.07 -13.73 -12.24
C ILE A 192 0.94 -14.93 -12.62
N LYS A 193 0.81 -15.44 -13.85
CA LYS A 193 1.61 -16.56 -14.34
C LYS A 193 3.11 -16.22 -14.41
N PHE A 194 3.46 -15.03 -14.89
CA PHE A 194 4.85 -14.57 -15.00
C PHE A 194 5.49 -14.38 -13.62
N LEU A 195 4.78 -13.70 -12.69
CA LEU A 195 5.29 -13.40 -11.37
C LEU A 195 5.37 -14.64 -10.46
N SER A 196 4.50 -15.63 -10.66
CA SER A 196 4.55 -16.89 -9.89
C SER A 196 5.81 -17.72 -10.14
N GLN A 197 6.55 -17.43 -11.21
CA GLN A 197 7.84 -18.07 -11.51
C GLN A 197 9.04 -17.36 -10.87
N LYS A 198 8.80 -16.25 -10.16
CA LYS A 198 9.83 -15.44 -9.53
C LYS A 198 9.83 -15.66 -8.03
N GLU A 199 11.00 -15.89 -7.46
CA GLU A 199 11.17 -16.10 -6.01
C GLU A 199 11.32 -14.79 -5.24
N ALA A 200 11.59 -13.67 -5.93
CA ALA A 200 11.78 -12.36 -5.31
C ALA A 200 10.51 -11.91 -4.55
N ARG A 201 10.69 -11.42 -3.31
CA ARG A 201 9.58 -10.93 -2.49
C ARG A 201 8.79 -9.80 -3.14
N SER A 202 9.46 -8.93 -3.90
CA SER A 202 8.80 -7.87 -4.70
C SER A 202 7.85 -8.44 -5.76
N ALA A 203 8.16 -9.60 -6.33
CA ALA A 203 7.29 -10.31 -7.26
C ALA A 203 6.07 -10.90 -6.54
N LEU A 204 6.23 -11.46 -5.33
CA LEU A 204 5.13 -11.98 -4.51
C LEU A 204 4.14 -10.87 -4.11
N LEU A 205 4.64 -9.69 -3.76
CA LEU A 205 3.80 -8.52 -3.49
C LEU A 205 3.01 -8.11 -4.75
N SER A 206 3.70 -7.97 -5.88
CA SER A 206 3.06 -7.63 -7.16
C SER A 206 2.03 -8.69 -7.58
N LEU A 207 2.31 -9.96 -7.35
CA LEU A 207 1.37 -11.06 -7.56
C LEU A 207 0.05 -10.86 -6.78
N SER A 208 0.16 -10.45 -5.52
CA SER A 208 -1.01 -10.13 -4.69
C SER A 208 -1.81 -8.97 -5.27
N TYR A 209 -1.15 -7.93 -5.77
CA TYR A 209 -1.81 -6.78 -6.40
C TYR A 209 -2.65 -7.19 -7.62
N TYR A 210 -2.06 -7.93 -8.56
CA TYR A 210 -2.78 -8.38 -9.75
C TYR A 210 -3.92 -9.35 -9.45
N LYS A 211 -3.81 -10.22 -8.42
CA LYS A 211 -4.91 -11.08 -7.96
C LYS A 211 -6.10 -10.26 -7.45
N ASN A 212 -5.86 -9.24 -6.62
CA ASN A 212 -6.93 -8.38 -6.10
C ASN A 212 -7.57 -7.54 -7.20
N ILE A 213 -6.78 -6.96 -8.11
CA ILE A 213 -7.31 -6.21 -9.27
C ILE A 213 -8.15 -7.13 -10.16
N LYS A 214 -7.74 -8.38 -10.40
CA LYS A 214 -8.52 -9.35 -11.16
C LYS A 214 -9.90 -9.59 -10.54
N VAL A 215 -9.99 -9.70 -9.22
CA VAL A 215 -11.29 -9.85 -8.51
C VAL A 215 -12.19 -8.64 -8.77
N LEU A 216 -11.62 -7.42 -8.71
CA LEU A 216 -12.35 -6.19 -9.00
C LEU A 216 -12.82 -6.10 -10.45
N LEU A 217 -11.95 -6.47 -11.40
CA LEU A 217 -12.29 -6.46 -12.82
C LEU A 217 -13.39 -7.47 -13.15
N ASN A 218 -13.41 -8.65 -12.51
CA ASN A 218 -14.52 -9.60 -12.64
C ASN A 218 -15.84 -9.01 -12.14
N ARG A 219 -15.85 -8.37 -10.97
CA ARG A 219 -17.05 -7.66 -10.46
C ARG A 219 -17.52 -6.58 -11.43
N LEU A 220 -16.57 -5.83 -12.00
CA LEU A 220 -16.86 -4.78 -12.98
C LEU A 220 -17.45 -5.36 -14.28
N LEU A 221 -16.93 -6.50 -14.74
CA LEU A 221 -17.46 -7.22 -15.89
C LEU A 221 -18.88 -7.72 -15.64
N ASP A 222 -19.15 -8.30 -14.49
CA ASP A 222 -20.48 -8.76 -14.10
C ASP A 222 -21.49 -7.59 -14.07
N MET A 223 -21.09 -6.44 -13.50
CA MET A 223 -21.90 -5.22 -13.50
C MET A 223 -22.18 -4.72 -14.92
N GLN A 224 -21.19 -4.72 -15.80
CA GLN A 224 -21.35 -4.28 -17.19
C GLN A 224 -22.28 -5.23 -17.97
N LYS A 225 -22.13 -6.57 -17.77
CA LYS A 225 -23.01 -7.56 -18.40
C LYS A 225 -24.46 -7.48 -17.91
N ALA A 226 -24.67 -7.17 -16.63
CA ALA A 226 -26.02 -7.10 -16.04
C ALA A 226 -26.78 -5.84 -16.43
N HIS A 227 -26.10 -4.70 -16.56
CA HIS A 227 -26.77 -3.41 -16.65
C HIS A 227 -26.34 -2.54 -17.84
N SER A 228 -25.25 -2.87 -18.54
CA SER A 228 -24.66 -2.07 -19.63
C SER A 228 -24.59 -0.56 -19.30
N ALA A 229 -24.33 -0.25 -18.03
CA ALA A 229 -24.43 1.10 -17.48
C ALA A 229 -23.23 1.99 -17.85
N ILE A 230 -22.11 1.37 -18.27
CA ILE A 230 -20.88 2.07 -18.63
C ILE A 230 -20.87 2.22 -20.16
N GLU A 231 -20.98 3.46 -20.63
CA GLU A 231 -21.18 3.75 -22.06
C GLU A 231 -19.87 4.05 -22.82
N ASN A 232 -18.82 4.45 -22.08
CA ASN A 232 -17.56 4.87 -22.72
C ASN A 232 -16.34 4.60 -21.82
N LEU A 233 -15.16 4.63 -22.44
CA LEU A 233 -13.89 4.34 -21.78
C LEU A 233 -13.53 5.34 -20.65
N PRO A 234 -13.77 6.66 -20.78
CA PRO A 234 -13.56 7.60 -19.66
C PRO A 234 -14.40 7.27 -18.42
N LEU A 235 -15.66 6.87 -18.61
CA LEU A 235 -16.54 6.47 -17.51
C LEU A 235 -16.07 5.16 -16.89
N LEU A 236 -15.62 4.20 -17.70
CA LEU A 236 -15.03 2.95 -17.21
C LEU A 236 -13.81 3.22 -16.32
N LEU A 237 -12.92 4.11 -16.73
CA LEU A 237 -11.77 4.52 -15.92
C LEU A 237 -12.19 5.17 -14.59
N LEU A 238 -13.22 6.01 -14.61
CA LEU A 238 -13.74 6.66 -13.39
C LEU A 238 -14.29 5.62 -12.41
N VAL A 239 -15.07 4.66 -12.89
CA VAL A 239 -15.62 3.57 -12.06
C VAL A 239 -14.50 2.70 -11.53
N PHE A 240 -13.54 2.31 -12.36
CA PHE A 240 -12.35 1.57 -11.96
C PHE A 240 -11.60 2.26 -10.82
N ARG A 241 -11.30 3.56 -10.95
CA ARG A 241 -10.65 4.37 -9.90
C ARG A 241 -11.47 4.40 -8.61
N THR A 242 -12.78 4.49 -8.72
CA THR A 242 -13.67 4.53 -7.56
C THR A 242 -13.66 3.21 -6.79
N LEU A 243 -13.71 2.09 -7.49
CA LEU A 243 -13.63 0.76 -6.89
C LEU A 243 -12.28 0.53 -6.21
N ILE A 244 -11.20 0.86 -6.90
CA ILE A 244 -9.83 0.68 -6.37
C ILE A 244 -9.58 1.50 -5.11
N LYS A 245 -10.13 2.73 -5.01
CA LYS A 245 -9.98 3.56 -3.80
C LYS A 245 -10.62 2.95 -2.56
N ALA A 246 -11.64 2.14 -2.72
CA ALA A 246 -12.35 1.48 -1.62
C ALA A 246 -11.66 0.21 -1.13
N GLU A 247 -10.75 -0.36 -1.91
CA GLU A 247 -10.15 -1.66 -1.62
C GLU A 247 -8.78 -1.54 -0.94
N LYS A 248 -8.57 -2.45 0.01
CA LYS A 248 -7.28 -2.66 0.67
C LYS A 248 -6.80 -4.09 0.41
N ILE A 249 -5.51 -4.25 0.34
CA ILE A 249 -4.85 -5.55 0.20
C ILE A 249 -4.41 -5.99 1.58
N ASP A 250 -4.81 -7.18 1.97
CA ASP A 250 -4.25 -7.85 3.13
C ASP A 250 -3.04 -8.67 2.68
N PHE A 251 -1.89 -8.40 3.25
CA PHE A 251 -0.71 -9.20 3.01
C PHE A 251 -0.80 -10.49 3.82
N ILE A 252 -0.72 -11.62 3.13
CA ILE A 252 -0.64 -12.93 3.76
C ILE A 252 0.84 -13.21 3.99
N GLY A 253 1.32 -12.93 5.20
CA GLY A 253 2.65 -13.31 5.67
C GLY A 253 2.54 -14.37 6.76
N GLU A 254 3.60 -15.09 7.05
CA GLU A 254 3.65 -15.92 8.25
C GLU A 254 3.66 -15.00 9.47
N PRO A 255 2.67 -15.14 10.36
CA PRO A 255 2.56 -14.23 11.50
C PRO A 255 3.75 -14.40 12.44
N LEU A 256 4.40 -13.28 12.76
CA LEU A 256 5.44 -13.13 13.79
C LEU A 256 6.86 -13.57 13.43
N ASP A 257 7.18 -13.93 12.20
CA ASP A 257 8.56 -14.16 11.77
C ASP A 257 9.21 -12.88 11.23
N GLY A 258 10.44 -12.62 11.67
CA GLY A 258 11.22 -11.44 11.25
C GLY A 258 10.70 -10.10 11.75
N ILE A 259 11.05 -9.03 11.02
CA ILE A 259 10.63 -7.66 11.32
C ILE A 259 9.14 -7.49 11.00
N GLN A 260 8.35 -7.06 11.99
CA GLN A 260 6.91 -6.84 11.81
C GLN A 260 6.63 -5.40 11.37
N ILE A 261 6.05 -5.21 10.19
CA ILE A 261 5.61 -3.91 9.68
C ILE A 261 4.10 -3.82 9.81
N MET A 262 3.61 -2.83 10.57
CA MET A 262 2.19 -2.74 10.91
C MET A 262 1.74 -1.32 11.20
N GLY A 263 0.44 -1.06 11.17
CA GLY A 263 -0.15 0.15 11.73
C GLY A 263 -0.29 0.07 13.24
N LEU A 264 -0.61 1.20 13.89
CA LEU A 264 -0.74 1.22 15.35
C LEU A 264 -1.89 0.35 15.87
N LEU A 265 -2.99 0.26 15.13
CA LEU A 265 -4.15 -0.54 15.56
C LEU A 265 -3.91 -2.05 15.44
N GLU A 266 -3.08 -2.45 14.51
CA GLU A 266 -2.69 -3.84 14.27
C GLU A 266 -1.74 -4.37 15.35
N THR A 267 -1.08 -3.48 16.13
CA THR A 267 -0.24 -3.86 17.27
C THR A 267 -1.04 -4.40 18.46
N ARG A 268 -2.36 -4.44 18.35
CA ARG A 268 -3.27 -4.87 19.40
C ARG A 268 -2.92 -6.28 19.90
N LEU A 269 -2.74 -6.40 21.23
CA LEU A 269 -2.39 -7.63 21.95
C LEU A 269 -0.99 -8.20 21.64
N LEU A 270 -0.19 -7.51 20.83
CA LEU A 270 1.18 -7.91 20.54
C LEU A 270 2.15 -7.16 21.46
N ASP A 271 3.25 -7.83 21.79
CA ASP A 271 4.35 -7.27 22.56
C ASP A 271 5.65 -7.40 21.75
N PHE A 272 6.42 -6.31 21.75
CA PHE A 272 7.71 -6.23 21.06
C PHE A 272 8.75 -5.63 22.00
N GLU A 273 9.99 -6.14 21.95
CA GLU A 273 11.11 -5.59 22.68
C GLU A 273 11.69 -4.34 22.01
N ASN A 274 11.69 -4.32 20.68
CA ASN A 274 12.17 -3.21 19.88
C ASN A 274 11.03 -2.63 19.06
N VAL A 275 10.79 -1.33 19.19
CA VAL A 275 9.67 -0.64 18.55
C VAL A 275 10.17 0.62 17.86
N VAL A 276 9.92 0.74 16.58
CA VAL A 276 10.17 1.94 15.76
C VAL A 276 8.85 2.50 15.28
N ILE A 277 8.46 3.70 15.71
CA ILE A 277 7.19 4.32 15.31
C ILE A 277 7.48 5.53 14.43
N THR A 278 6.85 5.61 13.26
CA THR A 278 7.00 6.72 12.31
C THR A 278 5.81 7.67 12.33
N ASN A 279 5.98 8.86 11.77
CA ASN A 279 4.94 9.89 11.63
C ASN A 279 4.25 10.29 12.93
N LEU A 280 5.03 10.40 14.02
CA LEU A 280 4.53 10.94 15.28
C LEU A 280 4.39 12.48 15.21
N ASN A 281 3.54 12.91 14.27
CA ASN A 281 3.18 14.32 14.07
C ASN A 281 1.73 14.57 14.47
N GLU A 282 1.45 15.76 14.96
CA GLU A 282 0.10 16.17 15.33
C GLU A 282 -0.83 16.13 14.10
N GLY A 283 -2.00 15.53 14.26
CA GLY A 283 -2.96 15.33 13.20
C GLY A 283 -2.72 14.09 12.31
N ILE A 284 -1.58 13.39 12.47
CA ILE A 284 -1.29 12.10 11.84
C ILE A 284 -1.41 10.98 12.89
N LEU A 285 -0.64 11.07 13.96
CA LEU A 285 -0.70 10.14 15.07
C LEU A 285 -0.58 10.92 16.40
N PRO A 286 -1.69 11.12 17.14
CA PRO A 286 -3.05 10.65 16.87
C PRO A 286 -3.69 11.36 15.66
N GLY A 287 -4.57 10.63 14.96
CA GLY A 287 -5.29 11.14 13.80
C GLY A 287 -6.27 12.23 14.21
N GLY A 288 -5.99 13.49 13.91
CA GLY A 288 -6.80 14.64 14.27
C GLY A 288 -8.24 14.62 13.74
N LYS A 289 -8.95 15.74 13.86
CA LYS A 289 -10.36 15.93 13.43
C LYS A 289 -10.55 15.70 11.93
N LYS A 290 -10.63 14.46 11.48
CA LYS A 290 -10.84 14.11 10.05
C LYS A 290 -12.32 14.06 9.63
N ASN A 291 -13.29 14.20 10.53
CA ASN A 291 -14.69 13.99 10.22
C ASN A 291 -15.42 15.32 10.02
N ASN A 292 -15.54 15.75 8.77
CA ASN A 292 -16.57 16.68 8.35
C ASN A 292 -17.93 15.97 8.37
N SER A 293 -18.52 15.87 9.54
CA SER A 293 -19.87 15.34 9.71
C SER A 293 -20.88 16.48 9.63
N PHE A 294 -22.02 16.25 8.95
CA PHE A 294 -23.16 17.18 8.99
C PHE A 294 -23.73 17.38 10.39
N LEU A 295 -23.45 16.47 11.33
CA LEU A 295 -23.87 16.59 12.73
C LEU A 295 -22.82 17.36 13.52
N PRO A 296 -23.16 18.53 14.09
CA PRO A 296 -22.31 19.30 14.97
C PRO A 296 -21.85 18.48 16.20
N PHE A 297 -20.67 18.81 16.72
CA PHE A 297 -20.08 18.13 17.87
C PHE A 297 -21.02 18.08 19.10
N ASP A 298 -21.70 19.20 19.39
CA ASP A 298 -22.59 19.30 20.54
C ASP A 298 -23.80 18.37 20.43
N LEU A 299 -24.34 18.19 19.21
CA LEU A 299 -25.41 17.23 18.97
C LEU A 299 -24.93 15.80 19.14
N LYS A 300 -23.74 15.47 18.62
CA LYS A 300 -23.15 14.16 18.83
C LYS A 300 -22.99 13.84 20.31
N LYS A 301 -22.49 14.78 21.09
CA LYS A 301 -22.33 14.62 22.55
C LYS A 301 -23.67 14.44 23.24
N LYS A 302 -24.69 15.23 22.88
CA LYS A 302 -26.03 15.16 23.46
C LYS A 302 -26.70 13.81 23.22
N PHE A 303 -26.46 13.18 22.06
CA PHE A 303 -27.05 11.90 21.70
C PHE A 303 -26.10 10.70 21.88
N ASN A 304 -24.99 10.87 22.61
CA ASN A 304 -23.96 9.84 22.84
C ASN A 304 -23.45 9.17 21.55
N LEU A 305 -23.34 9.93 20.47
CA LEU A 305 -22.76 9.45 19.21
C LEU A 305 -21.22 9.52 19.28
N PRO A 306 -20.51 8.62 18.58
CA PRO A 306 -19.05 8.64 18.56
C PRO A 306 -18.50 9.98 18.06
N THR A 307 -17.49 10.49 18.77
CA THR A 307 -16.78 11.74 18.44
C THR A 307 -15.31 11.45 18.13
N PHE A 308 -14.53 12.47 17.79
CA PHE A 308 -13.08 12.32 17.62
C PHE A 308 -12.36 12.00 18.96
N ILE A 309 -12.98 12.30 20.11
CA ILE A 309 -12.37 12.06 21.44
C ILE A 309 -12.23 10.56 21.69
N GLU A 310 -13.24 9.77 21.35
CA GLU A 310 -13.19 8.32 21.50
C GLU A 310 -12.13 7.69 20.59
N ASN A 311 -12.00 8.20 19.36
CA ASN A 311 -10.95 7.75 18.45
C ASN A 311 -9.56 8.08 19.00
N ASP A 312 -9.34 9.31 19.48
CA ASP A 312 -8.07 9.71 20.09
C ASP A 312 -7.74 8.85 21.31
N ALA A 313 -8.74 8.49 22.13
CA ALA A 313 -8.56 7.62 23.26
C ALA A 313 -8.13 6.20 22.87
N ILE A 314 -8.64 5.67 21.75
CA ILE A 314 -8.24 4.37 21.21
C ILE A 314 -6.77 4.41 20.75
N TYR A 315 -6.37 5.42 19.97
CA TYR A 315 -4.98 5.59 19.55
C TYR A 315 -4.03 5.77 20.74
N THR A 316 -4.44 6.57 21.72
CA THR A 316 -3.69 6.79 22.96
C THR A 316 -3.47 5.47 23.71
N TYR A 317 -4.54 4.69 23.89
CA TYR A 317 -4.44 3.39 24.55
C TYR A 317 -3.46 2.45 23.83
N HIS A 318 -3.56 2.31 22.51
CA HIS A 318 -2.69 1.43 21.74
C HIS A 318 -1.24 1.88 21.75
N PHE A 319 -1.00 3.20 21.66
CA PHE A 319 0.35 3.75 21.73
C PHE A 319 1.02 3.43 23.06
N TYR A 320 0.37 3.74 24.18
CA TYR A 320 0.95 3.45 25.51
C TYR A 320 1.03 1.97 25.80
N ARG A 321 0.07 1.17 25.31
CA ARG A 321 0.11 -0.28 25.46
C ARG A 321 1.29 -0.91 24.71
N LEU A 322 1.59 -0.43 23.52
CA LEU A 322 2.70 -0.90 22.70
C LEU A 322 4.05 -0.64 23.38
N ILE A 323 4.28 0.58 23.86
CA ILE A 323 5.55 0.94 24.50
C ILE A 323 5.70 0.38 25.93
N GLN A 324 4.62 -0.11 26.53
CA GLN A 324 4.62 -0.55 27.94
C GLN A 324 5.66 -1.64 28.21
N ARG A 325 5.84 -2.61 27.31
CA ARG A 325 6.75 -3.75 27.47
C ARG A 325 8.00 -3.65 26.60
N ALA A 326 8.10 -2.64 25.77
CA ALA A 326 9.26 -2.43 24.92
C ALA A 326 10.49 -2.05 25.77
N LYS A 327 11.66 -2.53 25.34
CA LYS A 327 12.97 -2.19 25.93
C LYS A 327 13.59 -1.00 25.22
N ARG A 328 13.50 -0.95 23.89
CA ARG A 328 14.01 0.10 23.01
C ARG A 328 12.87 0.66 22.16
N VAL A 329 12.70 1.96 22.22
CA VAL A 329 11.61 2.68 21.52
C VAL A 329 12.22 3.85 20.76
N PHE A 330 12.05 3.84 19.45
CA PHE A 330 12.45 4.93 18.56
C PHE A 330 11.19 5.63 18.04
N LEU A 331 11.06 6.91 18.35
CA LEU A 331 9.90 7.72 18.02
C LEU A 331 10.29 8.76 16.97
N LEU A 332 9.89 8.50 15.72
CA LEU A 332 10.25 9.32 14.56
C LEU A 332 9.13 10.28 14.21
N TYR A 333 9.49 11.53 13.96
CA TYR A 333 8.55 12.56 13.51
C TYR A 333 9.13 13.37 12.36
N ASN A 334 8.27 13.90 11.49
CA ASN A 334 8.67 14.79 10.40
C ASN A 334 8.94 16.19 10.94
N THR A 335 10.10 16.75 10.62
CA THR A 335 10.50 18.12 11.00
C THR A 335 10.09 19.17 9.98
N GLU A 336 9.69 18.76 8.79
CA GLU A 336 9.26 19.67 7.72
C GLU A 336 7.75 19.70 7.58
N SER A 337 7.20 20.87 7.23
CA SER A 337 5.80 21.00 6.88
C SER A 337 5.56 20.50 5.45
N ASP A 338 4.67 19.53 5.29
CA ASP A 338 4.17 19.09 3.98
C ASP A 338 2.78 19.73 3.75
N GLY A 339 2.76 20.88 3.10
CA GLY A 339 1.53 21.57 2.72
C GLY A 339 0.65 21.95 3.92
N LEU A 340 -0.43 21.21 4.17
CA LEU A 340 -1.39 21.46 5.25
C LEU A 340 -0.95 20.90 6.63
N ASN A 341 0.10 20.08 6.68
CA ASN A 341 0.60 19.52 7.95
C ASN A 341 1.76 20.38 8.44
N SER A 342 1.65 20.87 9.67
CA SER A 342 2.56 21.86 10.29
C SER A 342 3.95 21.34 10.63
N GLY A 343 4.25 20.05 10.46
CA GLY A 343 5.51 19.45 10.95
C GLY A 343 5.64 19.40 12.47
N GLU A 344 4.58 19.70 13.22
CA GLU A 344 4.59 19.70 14.68
C GLU A 344 4.70 18.28 15.24
N MET A 345 5.49 18.13 16.30
CA MET A 345 5.56 16.88 17.04
C MET A 345 4.20 16.51 17.64
N SER A 346 3.90 15.22 17.64
CA SER A 346 2.72 14.67 18.28
C SER A 346 2.69 15.00 19.78
N ARG A 347 1.49 15.25 20.31
CA ARG A 347 1.25 15.38 21.76
C ARG A 347 1.77 14.19 22.56
N PHE A 348 1.85 13.00 21.99
CA PHE A 348 2.43 11.82 22.62
C PHE A 348 3.91 12.00 22.98
N LEU A 349 4.67 12.68 22.10
CA LEU A 349 6.08 12.98 22.35
C LEU A 349 6.25 13.98 23.49
N TYR A 350 5.37 14.99 23.56
CA TYR A 350 5.39 15.96 24.67
C TYR A 350 5.00 15.34 26.02
N GLN A 351 4.15 14.32 26.03
CA GLN A 351 3.74 13.62 27.25
C GLN A 351 4.80 12.67 27.78
N LEU A 352 5.76 12.24 26.94
CA LEU A 352 6.84 11.34 27.33
C LEU A 352 8.12 12.07 27.73
N LYS A 353 8.26 13.37 27.39
CA LYS A 353 9.34 14.25 27.84
C LYS A 353 9.14 14.66 29.29
#